data_260fd6cc211a8d9a518b21cf488d88e1
#
_entry.id   260fd6cc211a8d9a518b21cf488d88e1
#
_cell.length_a   1.000
_cell.length_b   1.000
_cell.length_c   1.000
_cell.angle_alpha   90.00
_cell.angle_beta   90.00
_cell.angle_gamma   90.00
#
_symmetry.space_group_name_H-M   'P 1'
#
loop_
_entity.id
_entity.type
_entity.pdbx_description
1 polymer ?
#
loop_
_entity_poly.entity_id
_entity_poly.type
_entity_poly.pdbx_seq_one_letter_code
_entity_poly.pdbx_strand_id
1 'polypeptide(L)'
;LAGAEFEVYAAEDIYTADHQVDADGQRTLYFAKDALVATVTTDADGYATVKNLPLGRYYVKEKNAPDTYVLNTVPENVEFAYADQDTAVIEKEISVTDERQKVSITVEKQDAEIGNTVAGAVFGIYNAKDIQTKDGKVIVKADTLLQEMTSDEKGQAACTLDLPLGSYYVKELKAPNGFVSSDEVLRFDASYQGQDVQTVTLKSVKKNQPTTVEITKSDATTGVELDGAYLKVTDKDGNVVDSWTSSKDAPHVIKYLKVGETYTLHEEFAPHGYLVANDVTFTVKDTGEVQKVEMKDEVPVGELIINKKGEFLDSVTLADKVKGVVEHIFNYVTGKLTDVTFEVYAEEDIKAADGVSDDYYKKDELIATIKTDETGIAKLENLPLGKYYVKETGTAYGHVLDGEIRHVDLTYVDQNTPVVVYDKDWQNNRQRVEVRVLKKEKDSDRTLEGAIFGLFAKEDIKSETTGKVLIEADEIIELKSTDEEGKITFVADLPIGATYYVKELY
;
A
#
# COMPACT_ATOMS: atom_id res chain seq x y z
N LEU A 1 -54.09 -38.90 -13.06
CA LEU A 1 -53.45 -38.28 -14.20
C LEU A 1 -54.17 -38.67 -15.48
N ALA A 2 -54.54 -37.65 -16.33
CA ALA A 2 -55.15 -37.88 -17.62
C ALA A 2 -54.07 -38.02 -18.71
N GLY A 3 -54.33 -38.90 -19.71
CA GLY A 3 -53.47 -39.02 -20.87
C GLY A 3 -52.31 -40.01 -20.73
N ALA A 4 -52.22 -40.73 -19.64
CA ALA A 4 -51.28 -41.85 -19.51
C ALA A 4 -51.75 -43.03 -20.40
N GLU A 5 -50.89 -43.57 -21.21
CA GLU A 5 -51.16 -44.73 -22.09
C GLU A 5 -50.55 -45.98 -21.48
N PHE A 6 -51.42 -46.97 -21.26
CA PHE A 6 -51.03 -48.28 -20.71
C PHE A 6 -51.25 -49.41 -21.71
N GLU A 7 -50.36 -50.35 -21.73
CA GLU A 7 -50.41 -51.61 -22.43
C GLU A 7 -50.62 -52.78 -21.47
N VAL A 8 -51.63 -53.60 -21.75
CA VAL A 8 -51.95 -54.78 -20.96
C VAL A 8 -51.44 -55.99 -21.74
N TYR A 9 -50.66 -56.83 -21.08
CA TYR A 9 -50.05 -58.02 -21.64
C TYR A 9 -50.47 -59.27 -20.87
N ALA A 10 -50.58 -60.41 -21.55
CA ALA A 10 -50.77 -61.70 -20.93
C ALA A 10 -49.46 -62.14 -20.19
N ALA A 11 -49.52 -62.45 -18.87
CA ALA A 11 -48.35 -62.86 -18.13
C ALA A 11 -48.05 -64.36 -18.30
N GLU A 12 -49.03 -65.14 -18.86
CA GLU A 12 -48.95 -66.56 -19.14
C GLU A 12 -49.78 -66.89 -20.41
N ASP A 13 -49.69 -68.11 -20.95
CA ASP A 13 -50.57 -68.58 -21.98
C ASP A 13 -52.01 -68.69 -21.43
N ILE A 14 -52.95 -67.96 -22.00
CA ILE A 14 -54.36 -67.92 -21.59
C ILE A 14 -55.21 -68.65 -22.60
N TYR A 15 -55.81 -69.70 -22.13
CA TYR A 15 -56.60 -70.66 -22.95
C TYR A 15 -58.12 -70.47 -22.78
N THR A 16 -58.90 -70.94 -23.80
CA THR A 16 -60.36 -70.98 -23.70
C THR A 16 -60.86 -71.80 -22.51
N ALA A 17 -61.95 -71.33 -21.93
CA ALA A 17 -62.54 -72.01 -20.75
C ALA A 17 -63.24 -73.33 -21.09
N ASP A 18 -63.55 -73.59 -22.36
CA ASP A 18 -64.25 -74.79 -22.81
C ASP A 18 -63.40 -76.06 -22.84
N HIS A 19 -62.11 -75.96 -22.55
CA HIS A 19 -61.13 -77.05 -22.57
C HIS A 19 -61.06 -77.81 -23.89
N GLN A 20 -61.63 -77.30 -24.96
CA GLN A 20 -61.57 -77.98 -26.27
C GLN A 20 -60.16 -77.93 -26.83
N VAL A 21 -59.80 -78.99 -27.54
CA VAL A 21 -58.55 -79.13 -28.26
C VAL A 21 -58.81 -79.20 -29.75
N ASP A 22 -57.87 -78.75 -30.52
CA ASP A 22 -57.90 -78.86 -31.99
C ASP A 22 -57.56 -80.26 -32.46
N ALA A 23 -57.50 -80.48 -33.78
CA ALA A 23 -57.22 -81.76 -34.38
C ALA A 23 -55.83 -82.37 -33.94
N ASP A 24 -54.89 -81.55 -33.52
CA ASP A 24 -53.55 -81.88 -33.09
C ASP A 24 -53.44 -82.04 -31.55
N GLY A 25 -54.63 -81.97 -30.84
CA GLY A 25 -54.69 -82.11 -29.39
C GLY A 25 -54.27 -80.88 -28.61
N GLN A 26 -54.08 -79.71 -29.26
CA GLN A 26 -53.71 -78.44 -28.66
C GLN A 26 -54.94 -77.69 -28.14
N ARG A 27 -54.83 -77.08 -26.94
CA ARG A 27 -55.89 -76.22 -26.39
C ARG A 27 -55.97 -74.96 -27.20
N THR A 28 -57.18 -74.40 -27.41
CA THR A 28 -57.36 -73.13 -28.05
C THR A 28 -56.86 -72.02 -27.17
N LEU A 29 -55.95 -71.26 -27.72
CA LEU A 29 -55.23 -70.18 -27.01
C LEU A 29 -55.94 -68.83 -27.29
N TYR A 30 -56.34 -68.07 -26.23
CA TYR A 30 -56.77 -66.68 -26.35
C TYR A 30 -55.58 -65.74 -26.55
N PHE A 31 -54.61 -65.88 -25.66
CA PHE A 31 -53.42 -65.03 -25.71
C PHE A 31 -52.17 -65.84 -25.35
N ALA A 32 -51.16 -65.75 -26.17
CA ALA A 32 -49.84 -66.29 -25.79
C ALA A 32 -49.21 -65.43 -24.71
N LYS A 33 -48.35 -66.02 -23.93
CA LYS A 33 -47.52 -65.31 -22.97
C LYS A 33 -46.81 -64.12 -23.64
N ASP A 34 -46.78 -62.96 -22.98
CA ASP A 34 -46.23 -61.69 -23.45
C ASP A 34 -46.92 -61.09 -24.68
N ALA A 35 -48.07 -61.56 -25.09
CA ALA A 35 -48.91 -60.97 -26.14
C ALA A 35 -49.57 -59.69 -25.61
N LEU A 36 -49.56 -58.62 -26.45
CA LEU A 36 -50.30 -57.38 -26.21
C LEU A 36 -51.80 -57.69 -26.30
N VAL A 37 -52.51 -57.44 -25.22
CA VAL A 37 -53.97 -57.70 -25.09
C VAL A 37 -54.80 -56.45 -25.36
N ALA A 38 -54.37 -55.32 -24.84
CA ALA A 38 -55.09 -54.03 -24.98
C ALA A 38 -54.13 -52.85 -24.79
N THR A 39 -54.45 -51.74 -25.41
CA THR A 39 -53.89 -50.42 -25.14
C THR A 39 -55.01 -49.51 -24.68
N VAL A 40 -54.80 -48.79 -23.54
CA VAL A 40 -55.79 -47.91 -22.97
C VAL A 40 -55.14 -46.60 -22.52
N THR A 41 -55.92 -45.53 -22.56
CA THR A 41 -55.47 -44.20 -22.12
C THR A 41 -56.35 -43.70 -20.98
N THR A 42 -55.73 -43.11 -19.95
CA THR A 42 -56.46 -42.55 -18.82
C THR A 42 -57.29 -41.34 -19.23
N ASP A 43 -58.52 -41.23 -18.75
CA ASP A 43 -59.47 -40.12 -18.94
C ASP A 43 -59.13 -38.91 -18.03
N ALA A 44 -60.02 -37.93 -18.00
CA ALA A 44 -59.87 -36.70 -17.22
C ALA A 44 -59.80 -36.96 -15.70
N ASP A 45 -60.37 -38.03 -15.24
CA ASP A 45 -60.35 -38.46 -13.81
C ASP A 45 -59.15 -39.34 -13.50
N GLY A 46 -58.40 -39.75 -14.51
CA GLY A 46 -57.18 -40.56 -14.37
C GLY A 46 -57.48 -42.06 -14.41
N TYR A 47 -58.65 -42.48 -14.92
CA TYR A 47 -59.04 -43.91 -15.04
C TYR A 47 -58.89 -44.41 -16.46
N ALA A 48 -58.40 -45.62 -16.60
CA ALA A 48 -58.47 -46.39 -17.83
C ALA A 48 -59.05 -47.79 -17.52
N THR A 49 -59.94 -48.28 -18.40
CA THR A 49 -60.63 -49.54 -18.16
C THR A 49 -60.51 -50.48 -19.35
N VAL A 50 -60.12 -51.73 -19.10
CA VAL A 50 -60.18 -52.83 -20.06
C VAL A 50 -61.28 -53.78 -19.61
N LYS A 51 -62.16 -54.14 -20.50
CA LYS A 51 -63.36 -55.01 -20.21
C LYS A 51 -63.25 -56.32 -20.97
N ASN A 52 -63.96 -57.38 -20.45
CA ASN A 52 -64.13 -58.63 -21.10
C ASN A 52 -62.82 -59.45 -21.27
N LEU A 53 -61.89 -59.33 -20.30
CA LEU A 53 -60.69 -60.08 -20.28
C LEU A 53 -61.01 -61.55 -19.86
N PRO A 54 -60.43 -62.58 -20.53
CA PRO A 54 -60.45 -63.97 -20.01
C PRO A 54 -59.79 -64.03 -18.61
N LEU A 55 -60.25 -65.04 -17.84
CA LEU A 55 -59.56 -65.34 -16.58
C LEU A 55 -58.09 -65.76 -16.86
N GLY A 56 -57.19 -65.28 -16.02
CA GLY A 56 -55.74 -65.46 -16.19
C GLY A 56 -54.93 -64.36 -15.54
N ARG A 57 -53.62 -64.45 -15.72
CA ARG A 57 -52.67 -63.48 -15.20
C ARG A 57 -52.25 -62.47 -16.31
N TYR A 58 -52.23 -61.26 -15.93
CA TYR A 58 -51.81 -60.12 -16.80
C TYR A 58 -50.81 -59.24 -16.11
N TYR A 59 -50.04 -58.47 -16.89
CA TYR A 59 -49.30 -57.35 -16.38
C TYR A 59 -49.58 -56.11 -17.20
N VAL A 60 -49.60 -54.97 -16.52
CA VAL A 60 -49.84 -53.68 -17.10
C VAL A 60 -48.56 -52.88 -17.08
N LYS A 61 -48.17 -52.30 -18.22
CA LYS A 61 -47.04 -51.40 -18.35
C LYS A 61 -47.53 -50.06 -18.82
N GLU A 62 -46.97 -48.98 -18.26
CA GLU A 62 -47.10 -47.69 -18.85
C GLU A 62 -46.27 -47.62 -20.12
N LYS A 63 -46.84 -47.13 -21.21
CA LYS A 63 -46.15 -46.94 -22.50
C LYS A 63 -45.79 -45.48 -22.68
N ASN A 64 -46.68 -44.55 -22.34
CA ASN A 64 -46.48 -43.13 -22.41
C ASN A 64 -47.02 -42.47 -21.14
N ALA A 65 -46.11 -41.77 -20.43
CA ALA A 65 -46.51 -40.90 -19.34
C ALA A 65 -47.12 -39.60 -19.86
N PRO A 66 -47.98 -38.93 -19.10
CA PRO A 66 -48.49 -37.63 -19.46
C PRO A 66 -47.35 -36.57 -19.51
N ASP A 67 -47.51 -35.52 -20.29
CA ASP A 67 -46.55 -34.41 -20.37
C ASP A 67 -46.16 -33.91 -18.99
N THR A 68 -44.88 -33.66 -18.80
CA THR A 68 -44.21 -33.22 -17.54
C THR A 68 -43.92 -34.32 -16.52
N TYR A 69 -44.37 -35.54 -16.78
CA TYR A 69 -44.11 -36.71 -15.95
C TYR A 69 -43.08 -37.66 -16.54
N VAL A 70 -42.54 -38.50 -15.71
CA VAL A 70 -41.54 -39.52 -16.05
C VAL A 70 -42.23 -40.88 -16.16
N LEU A 71 -41.87 -41.62 -17.20
CA LEU A 71 -42.43 -42.95 -17.47
C LEU A 71 -42.16 -43.90 -16.29
N ASN A 72 -43.25 -44.50 -15.77
CA ASN A 72 -43.12 -45.57 -14.79
C ASN A 72 -42.91 -46.90 -15.50
N THR A 73 -41.68 -47.37 -15.46
CA THR A 73 -41.27 -48.63 -16.12
C THR A 73 -41.56 -49.88 -15.32
N VAL A 74 -42.12 -49.77 -14.14
CA VAL A 74 -42.47 -50.92 -13.27
C VAL A 74 -43.80 -51.55 -13.69
N PRO A 75 -43.83 -52.82 -14.14
CA PRO A 75 -45.06 -53.48 -14.49
C PRO A 75 -45.90 -53.79 -13.26
N GLU A 76 -47.21 -53.58 -13.33
CA GLU A 76 -48.18 -53.98 -12.33
C GLU A 76 -48.85 -55.28 -12.73
N ASN A 77 -48.80 -56.29 -11.84
CA ASN A 77 -49.37 -57.61 -12.08
C ASN A 77 -50.80 -57.67 -11.57
N VAL A 78 -51.73 -58.26 -12.37
CA VAL A 78 -53.09 -58.50 -11.97
C VAL A 78 -53.52 -59.89 -12.33
N GLU A 79 -54.25 -60.54 -11.43
CA GLU A 79 -54.78 -61.92 -11.63
C GLU A 79 -56.33 -61.94 -11.54
N PHE A 80 -56.94 -62.47 -12.57
CA PHE A 80 -58.33 -62.74 -12.60
C PHE A 80 -58.53 -64.25 -12.48
N ALA A 81 -58.79 -64.73 -11.23
CA ALA A 81 -59.08 -66.11 -10.94
C ALA A 81 -60.60 -66.31 -10.79
N TYR A 82 -61.09 -67.47 -11.10
CA TYR A 82 -62.50 -67.80 -10.86
C TYR A 82 -62.85 -67.59 -9.37
N ALA A 83 -63.94 -66.88 -9.10
CA ALA A 83 -64.38 -66.56 -7.76
C ALA A 83 -65.44 -67.65 -7.28
N ASP A 84 -66.63 -67.58 -7.84
CA ASP A 84 -67.72 -68.43 -7.52
C ASP A 84 -68.81 -68.40 -8.65
N GLN A 85 -69.88 -69.17 -8.50
CA GLN A 85 -70.95 -69.32 -9.49
C GLN A 85 -71.92 -68.11 -9.52
N ASP A 86 -71.88 -67.26 -8.50
CA ASP A 86 -72.83 -66.07 -8.36
C ASP A 86 -72.12 -64.75 -8.77
N THR A 87 -70.80 -64.78 -8.96
CA THR A 87 -70.00 -63.61 -9.37
C THR A 87 -69.92 -63.50 -10.90
N ALA A 88 -70.76 -62.67 -11.47
CA ALA A 88 -70.83 -62.50 -12.92
C ALA A 88 -69.62 -61.67 -13.50
N VAL A 89 -69.06 -60.74 -12.73
CA VAL A 89 -67.91 -59.86 -13.14
C VAL A 89 -66.90 -59.80 -12.00
N ILE A 90 -65.64 -60.09 -12.31
CA ILE A 90 -64.54 -59.92 -11.39
C ILE A 90 -63.84 -58.60 -11.77
N GLU A 91 -63.86 -57.68 -10.84
CA GLU A 91 -63.18 -56.37 -11.00
C GLU A 91 -61.91 -56.31 -10.19
N LYS A 92 -60.85 -55.79 -10.78
CA LYS A 92 -59.59 -55.51 -10.11
C LYS A 92 -59.18 -54.07 -10.44
N GLU A 93 -58.77 -53.34 -9.42
CA GLU A 93 -58.25 -52.00 -9.54
C GLU A 93 -56.77 -52.02 -9.17
N ILE A 94 -55.92 -51.40 -10.00
CA ILE A 94 -54.51 -51.17 -9.72
C ILE A 94 -54.32 -49.67 -9.75
N SER A 95 -53.34 -49.15 -8.94
CA SER A 95 -52.96 -47.76 -8.87
C SER A 95 -51.52 -47.62 -9.31
N VAL A 96 -51.32 -46.81 -10.35
CA VAL A 96 -49.96 -46.50 -10.85
C VAL A 96 -49.72 -44.99 -10.60
N THR A 97 -48.50 -44.66 -10.14
CA THR A 97 -48.10 -43.29 -9.83
C THR A 97 -46.88 -42.89 -10.64
N ASP A 98 -46.93 -41.71 -11.24
CA ASP A 98 -45.79 -41.14 -11.95
C ASP A 98 -45.12 -40.05 -11.14
N GLU A 99 -43.83 -39.98 -11.24
CA GLU A 99 -43.08 -38.86 -10.70
C GLU A 99 -43.05 -37.74 -11.72
N ARG A 100 -43.19 -36.46 -11.27
CA ARG A 100 -42.92 -35.33 -12.13
C ARG A 100 -41.42 -35.23 -12.47
N GLN A 101 -41.14 -34.69 -13.64
CA GLN A 101 -39.77 -34.37 -14.01
C GLN A 101 -39.17 -33.32 -13.04
N LYS A 102 -37.98 -33.59 -12.47
CA LYS A 102 -37.27 -32.74 -11.50
C LYS A 102 -36.30 -31.79 -12.20
N VAL A 103 -35.92 -30.74 -11.52
CA VAL A 103 -34.93 -29.75 -12.02
C VAL A 103 -33.76 -29.68 -11.08
N SER A 104 -32.56 -29.78 -11.65
CA SER A 104 -31.29 -29.59 -10.94
C SER A 104 -30.55 -28.40 -11.55
N ILE A 105 -30.23 -27.36 -10.72
CA ILE A 105 -29.48 -26.17 -11.14
C ILE A 105 -28.21 -26.11 -10.35
N THR A 106 -27.07 -26.00 -11.05
CA THR A 106 -25.74 -25.87 -10.48
C THR A 106 -25.01 -24.71 -11.13
N VAL A 107 -24.38 -23.87 -10.30
CA VAL A 107 -23.45 -22.81 -10.74
C VAL A 107 -22.03 -23.20 -10.35
N GLU A 108 -21.13 -23.16 -11.31
CA GLU A 108 -19.72 -23.33 -11.07
C GLU A 108 -19.05 -21.96 -10.98
N LYS A 109 -18.41 -21.70 -9.84
CA LYS A 109 -17.68 -20.46 -9.58
C LYS A 109 -16.23 -20.60 -10.01
N GLN A 110 -15.76 -19.64 -10.84
CA GLN A 110 -14.40 -19.62 -11.36
C GLN A 110 -13.74 -18.25 -11.18
N ASP A 111 -12.43 -18.26 -11.05
CA ASP A 111 -11.56 -17.10 -11.23
C ASP A 111 -11.54 -16.70 -12.72
N ALA A 112 -11.74 -15.41 -13.00
CA ALA A 112 -11.80 -14.92 -14.37
C ALA A 112 -10.43 -14.84 -15.06
N GLU A 113 -9.33 -14.77 -14.28
CA GLU A 113 -7.97 -14.67 -14.85
C GLU A 113 -7.35 -16.04 -15.12
N ILE A 114 -7.38 -16.92 -14.13
CA ILE A 114 -6.65 -18.20 -14.19
C ILE A 114 -7.57 -19.41 -14.42
N GLY A 115 -8.90 -19.21 -14.36
CA GLY A 115 -9.90 -20.23 -14.65
C GLY A 115 -10.08 -21.29 -13.57
N ASN A 116 -9.40 -21.21 -12.45
CA ASN A 116 -9.56 -22.15 -11.33
C ASN A 116 -10.92 -21.99 -10.67
N THR A 117 -11.44 -23.08 -10.11
CA THR A 117 -12.66 -23.06 -9.31
C THR A 117 -12.45 -22.37 -7.97
N VAL A 118 -13.48 -21.65 -7.47
CA VAL A 118 -13.41 -20.83 -6.26
C VAL A 118 -14.53 -21.16 -5.30
N ALA A 119 -14.18 -21.41 -4.03
CA ALA A 119 -15.11 -21.63 -2.95
C ALA A 119 -15.58 -20.34 -2.29
N GLY A 120 -16.73 -20.38 -1.61
CA GLY A 120 -17.22 -19.31 -0.73
C GLY A 120 -18.02 -18.19 -1.40
N ALA A 121 -18.32 -18.29 -2.69
CA ALA A 121 -19.34 -17.44 -3.33
C ALA A 121 -20.73 -17.81 -2.82
N VAL A 122 -21.55 -16.82 -2.48
CA VAL A 122 -22.94 -17.04 -2.08
C VAL A 122 -23.85 -16.58 -3.23
N PHE A 123 -24.70 -17.47 -3.69
CA PHE A 123 -25.67 -17.24 -4.75
C PHE A 123 -27.10 -17.37 -4.22
N GLY A 124 -27.98 -16.52 -4.70
CA GLY A 124 -29.43 -16.67 -4.52
C GLY A 124 -30.07 -17.20 -5.79
N ILE A 125 -30.85 -18.30 -5.69
CA ILE A 125 -31.72 -18.75 -6.77
C ILE A 125 -33.10 -18.20 -6.59
N TYR A 126 -33.67 -17.70 -7.67
CA TYR A 126 -35.01 -17.03 -7.74
C TYR A 126 -35.86 -17.65 -8.87
N ASN A 127 -37.18 -17.70 -8.67
CA ASN A 127 -38.09 -18.00 -9.75
C ASN A 127 -38.31 -16.73 -10.61
N ALA A 128 -38.21 -16.88 -11.92
CA ALA A 128 -38.43 -15.76 -12.86
C ALA A 128 -39.91 -15.46 -13.16
N LYS A 129 -40.81 -16.40 -12.83
CA LYS A 129 -42.27 -16.31 -13.00
C LYS A 129 -42.96 -16.87 -11.78
N ASP A 130 -44.27 -16.54 -11.60
CA ASP A 130 -45.10 -17.14 -10.56
C ASP A 130 -45.07 -18.68 -10.67
N ILE A 131 -44.84 -19.39 -9.57
CA ILE A 131 -45.04 -20.83 -9.50
C ILE A 131 -46.49 -21.08 -9.08
N GLN A 132 -47.19 -21.89 -9.89
CA GLN A 132 -48.62 -22.11 -9.74
C GLN A 132 -48.92 -23.59 -9.61
N THR A 133 -50.01 -23.91 -8.93
CA THR A 133 -50.67 -25.23 -8.97
C THR A 133 -51.36 -25.48 -10.32
N LYS A 134 -51.75 -26.72 -10.60
CA LYS A 134 -52.43 -27.12 -11.84
C LYS A 134 -53.72 -26.28 -12.12
N ASP A 135 -54.43 -25.89 -11.07
CA ASP A 135 -55.65 -25.04 -11.12
C ASP A 135 -55.36 -23.55 -11.20
N GLY A 136 -54.07 -23.14 -11.37
CA GLY A 136 -53.67 -21.74 -11.59
C GLY A 136 -53.47 -20.92 -10.31
N LYS A 137 -53.61 -21.49 -9.14
CA LYS A 137 -53.34 -20.79 -7.88
C LYS A 137 -51.85 -20.54 -7.71
N VAL A 138 -51.45 -19.27 -7.54
CA VAL A 138 -50.06 -18.89 -7.26
C VAL A 138 -49.65 -19.34 -5.87
N ILE A 139 -48.60 -20.14 -5.77
CA ILE A 139 -48.02 -20.63 -4.53
C ILE A 139 -46.72 -19.91 -4.20
N VAL A 140 -45.91 -19.48 -5.20
CA VAL A 140 -44.72 -18.64 -5.03
C VAL A 140 -44.75 -17.53 -6.07
N LYS A 141 -44.66 -16.29 -5.63
CA LYS A 141 -44.62 -15.11 -6.53
C LYS A 141 -43.29 -15.09 -7.28
N ALA A 142 -43.31 -14.49 -8.48
CA ALA A 142 -42.13 -14.20 -9.24
C ALA A 142 -41.09 -13.39 -8.39
N ASP A 143 -39.84 -13.50 -8.71
CA ASP A 143 -38.71 -12.81 -8.06
C ASP A 143 -38.53 -13.11 -6.56
N THR A 144 -39.07 -14.26 -6.10
CA THR A 144 -38.87 -14.73 -4.73
C THR A 144 -37.53 -15.48 -4.63
N LEU A 145 -36.70 -15.15 -3.60
CA LEU A 145 -35.52 -15.94 -3.23
C LEU A 145 -35.99 -17.32 -2.76
N LEU A 146 -35.63 -18.37 -3.49
CA LEU A 146 -36.00 -19.74 -3.18
C LEU A 146 -34.97 -20.40 -2.24
N GLN A 147 -33.67 -20.21 -2.51
CA GLN A 147 -32.59 -20.76 -1.73
C GLN A 147 -31.32 -19.93 -1.89
N GLU A 148 -30.52 -19.86 -0.83
CA GLU A 148 -29.10 -19.47 -0.91
C GLU A 148 -28.24 -20.71 -1.11
N MET A 149 -27.23 -20.58 -1.99
CA MET A 149 -26.30 -21.65 -2.34
C MET A 149 -24.88 -21.12 -2.20
N THR A 150 -24.00 -21.87 -1.55
CA THR A 150 -22.59 -21.48 -1.40
C THR A 150 -21.72 -22.40 -2.25
N SER A 151 -20.77 -21.84 -3.01
CA SER A 151 -19.79 -22.65 -3.74
C SER A 151 -18.87 -23.38 -2.79
N ASP A 152 -18.71 -24.68 -3.01
CA ASP A 152 -17.83 -25.58 -2.27
C ASP A 152 -16.37 -25.49 -2.75
N GLU A 153 -15.50 -26.34 -2.22
CA GLU A 153 -14.07 -26.39 -2.60
C GLU A 153 -13.83 -26.75 -4.08
N LYS A 154 -14.85 -27.31 -4.76
CA LYS A 154 -14.83 -27.56 -6.21
C LYS A 154 -15.47 -26.45 -7.01
N GLY A 155 -15.82 -25.35 -6.35
CA GLY A 155 -16.52 -24.22 -6.96
C GLY A 155 -18.00 -24.46 -7.25
N GLN A 156 -18.58 -25.58 -6.80
CA GLN A 156 -19.97 -25.96 -7.14
C GLN A 156 -20.96 -25.40 -6.11
N ALA A 157 -21.94 -24.63 -6.60
CA ALA A 157 -23.11 -24.18 -5.84
C ALA A 157 -24.36 -24.82 -6.46
N ALA A 158 -24.96 -25.80 -5.77
CA ALA A 158 -26.09 -26.58 -6.27
C ALA A 158 -27.36 -26.26 -5.50
N CYS A 159 -28.49 -26.12 -6.23
CA CYS A 159 -29.80 -26.05 -5.63
C CYS A 159 -30.21 -27.46 -5.10
N THR A 160 -30.64 -27.50 -3.84
CA THR A 160 -31.11 -28.75 -3.19
C THR A 160 -32.62 -28.87 -3.13
N LEU A 161 -33.34 -27.82 -3.55
CA LEU A 161 -34.80 -27.82 -3.58
C LEU A 161 -35.33 -28.72 -4.71
N ASP A 162 -36.45 -29.32 -4.49
CA ASP A 162 -37.20 -30.05 -5.50
C ASP A 162 -38.01 -29.05 -6.35
N LEU A 163 -37.33 -28.44 -7.35
CA LEU A 163 -37.90 -27.41 -8.21
C LEU A 163 -38.81 -28.01 -9.30
N PRO A 164 -40.01 -27.41 -9.60
CA PRO A 164 -40.78 -27.73 -10.77
C PRO A 164 -40.13 -27.25 -12.06
N LEU A 165 -40.58 -27.75 -13.22
CA LEU A 165 -40.26 -27.15 -14.51
C LEU A 165 -40.66 -25.68 -14.51
N GLY A 166 -39.79 -24.82 -15.10
CA GLY A 166 -40.02 -23.37 -15.11
C GLY A 166 -38.77 -22.57 -15.40
N SER A 167 -38.88 -21.24 -15.32
CA SER A 167 -37.81 -20.31 -15.56
C SER A 167 -37.27 -19.82 -14.22
N TYR A 168 -35.93 -19.84 -14.08
CA TYR A 168 -35.20 -19.45 -12.87
C TYR A 168 -34.08 -18.52 -13.23
N TYR A 169 -33.56 -17.77 -12.23
CA TYR A 169 -32.32 -17.04 -12.36
C TYR A 169 -31.52 -17.09 -11.07
N VAL A 170 -30.19 -16.96 -11.21
CA VAL A 170 -29.24 -16.94 -10.10
C VAL A 170 -28.49 -15.63 -10.11
N LYS A 171 -28.43 -14.98 -8.94
CA LYS A 171 -27.61 -13.81 -8.67
C LYS A 171 -26.50 -14.15 -7.67
N GLU A 172 -25.34 -13.55 -7.82
CA GLU A 172 -24.32 -13.56 -6.76
C GLU A 172 -24.76 -12.57 -5.66
N LEU A 173 -24.91 -13.04 -4.44
CA LEU A 173 -25.26 -12.24 -3.27
C LEU A 173 -24.02 -11.77 -2.53
N LYS A 174 -22.93 -12.56 -2.61
CA LYS A 174 -21.64 -12.27 -2.02
C LYS A 174 -20.54 -12.92 -2.84
N ALA A 175 -19.58 -12.13 -3.28
CA ALA A 175 -18.38 -12.64 -3.92
C ALA A 175 -17.48 -13.39 -2.92
N PRO A 176 -16.65 -14.34 -3.36
CA PRO A 176 -15.64 -14.95 -2.51
C PRO A 176 -14.64 -13.90 -2.00
N ASN A 177 -13.99 -14.19 -0.87
CA ASN A 177 -12.91 -13.34 -0.39
C ASN A 177 -11.81 -13.19 -1.45
N GLY A 178 -11.38 -11.96 -1.67
CA GLY A 178 -10.34 -11.66 -2.66
C GLY A 178 -10.84 -11.45 -4.09
N PHE A 179 -12.15 -11.46 -4.29
CA PHE A 179 -12.76 -11.23 -5.60
C PHE A 179 -13.74 -10.04 -5.58
N VAL A 180 -13.89 -9.42 -6.72
CA VAL A 180 -14.84 -8.34 -6.97
C VAL A 180 -16.21 -8.90 -7.21
N SER A 181 -17.25 -8.27 -6.65
CA SER A 181 -18.64 -8.67 -6.87
C SER A 181 -19.07 -8.50 -8.34
N SER A 182 -20.11 -9.23 -8.76
CA SER A 182 -20.63 -9.17 -10.11
C SER A 182 -22.15 -9.19 -10.12
N ASP A 183 -22.74 -8.17 -10.74
CA ASP A 183 -24.20 -8.03 -10.92
C ASP A 183 -24.77 -8.89 -12.06
N GLU A 184 -23.95 -9.65 -12.76
CA GLU A 184 -24.39 -10.53 -13.83
C GLU A 184 -25.37 -11.58 -13.33
N VAL A 185 -26.50 -11.71 -13.99
CA VAL A 185 -27.58 -12.65 -13.67
C VAL A 185 -27.51 -13.85 -14.60
N LEU A 186 -27.40 -15.05 -14.03
CA LEU A 186 -27.49 -16.31 -14.80
C LEU A 186 -28.92 -16.75 -14.92
N ARG A 187 -29.41 -17.00 -16.15
CA ARG A 187 -30.78 -17.41 -16.43
C ARG A 187 -30.86 -18.88 -16.83
N PHE A 188 -31.88 -19.58 -16.33
CA PHE A 188 -32.12 -20.99 -16.55
C PHE A 188 -33.58 -21.20 -16.95
N ASP A 189 -33.80 -21.97 -18.02
CA ASP A 189 -35.13 -22.36 -18.48
C ASP A 189 -35.23 -23.88 -18.48
N ALA A 190 -35.98 -24.41 -17.52
CA ALA A 190 -36.17 -25.82 -17.32
C ALA A 190 -37.49 -26.23 -18.03
N SER A 191 -37.40 -26.61 -19.29
CA SER A 191 -38.49 -27.16 -20.09
C SER A 191 -38.49 -28.68 -20.06
N TYR A 192 -39.65 -29.28 -20.32
CA TYR A 192 -39.82 -30.75 -20.40
C TYR A 192 -38.89 -31.34 -21.47
N GLN A 193 -38.19 -32.40 -21.09
CA GLN A 193 -37.16 -33.09 -21.91
C GLN A 193 -37.57 -34.50 -22.39
N GLY A 194 -38.86 -34.84 -22.29
CA GLY A 194 -39.36 -36.19 -22.59
C GLY A 194 -39.44 -37.09 -21.38
N GLN A 195 -40.28 -38.14 -21.48
CA GLN A 195 -40.66 -39.02 -20.38
C GLN A 195 -39.49 -39.89 -19.84
N ASP A 196 -38.40 -40.04 -20.59
CA ASP A 196 -37.24 -40.86 -20.19
C ASP A 196 -36.22 -40.06 -19.36
N VAL A 197 -36.41 -38.75 -19.21
CA VAL A 197 -35.50 -37.87 -18.44
C VAL A 197 -36.10 -37.60 -17.06
N GLN A 198 -35.51 -38.21 -16.05
CA GLN A 198 -35.99 -38.04 -14.67
C GLN A 198 -35.65 -36.65 -14.11
N THR A 199 -34.47 -36.08 -14.47
CA THR A 199 -34.02 -34.81 -13.97
C THR A 199 -33.43 -33.94 -15.09
N VAL A 200 -33.99 -32.73 -15.29
CA VAL A 200 -33.45 -31.70 -16.17
C VAL A 200 -32.28 -31.05 -15.44
N THR A 201 -31.05 -31.30 -15.91
CA THR A 201 -29.84 -30.79 -15.31
C THR A 201 -29.35 -29.55 -16.05
N LEU A 202 -29.30 -28.40 -15.37
CA LEU A 202 -28.87 -27.12 -15.89
C LEU A 202 -27.62 -26.64 -15.15
N LYS A 203 -26.58 -26.27 -15.91
CA LYS A 203 -25.30 -25.80 -15.37
C LYS A 203 -24.89 -24.51 -16.03
N SER A 204 -24.26 -23.61 -15.26
CA SER A 204 -23.65 -22.40 -15.77
C SER A 204 -22.39 -22.08 -14.99
N VAL A 205 -21.51 -21.26 -15.58
CA VAL A 205 -20.26 -20.80 -14.97
C VAL A 205 -20.41 -19.31 -14.65
N LYS A 206 -20.02 -18.94 -13.43
CA LYS A 206 -19.91 -17.56 -12.98
C LYS A 206 -18.45 -17.23 -12.69
N LYS A 207 -17.93 -16.19 -13.37
CA LYS A 207 -16.54 -15.74 -13.21
C LYS A 207 -16.50 -14.40 -12.50
N ASN A 208 -15.56 -14.23 -11.53
CA ASN A 208 -15.27 -12.94 -10.94
C ASN A 208 -13.77 -12.61 -11.09
N GLN A 209 -13.50 -11.32 -11.26
CA GLN A 209 -12.13 -10.79 -11.27
C GLN A 209 -11.55 -10.79 -9.86
N PRO A 210 -10.27 -11.13 -9.67
CA PRO A 210 -9.60 -10.90 -8.39
C PRO A 210 -9.49 -9.40 -8.11
N THR A 211 -9.48 -9.02 -6.84
CA THR A 211 -9.04 -7.68 -6.45
C THR A 211 -7.58 -7.49 -6.83
N THR A 212 -7.21 -6.30 -7.29
CA THR A 212 -5.84 -6.00 -7.70
C THR A 212 -5.43 -4.65 -7.13
N VAL A 213 -4.32 -4.64 -6.39
CA VAL A 213 -3.69 -3.45 -5.83
C VAL A 213 -2.27 -3.34 -6.38
N GLU A 214 -1.97 -2.20 -7.00
CA GLU A 214 -0.66 -1.84 -7.50
C GLU A 214 0.00 -0.88 -6.52
N ILE A 215 1.21 -1.21 -6.07
CA ILE A 215 1.97 -0.43 -5.09
C ILE A 215 3.22 0.10 -5.74
N THR A 216 3.41 1.43 -5.67
CA THR A 216 4.58 2.13 -6.16
C THR A 216 5.36 2.73 -5.01
N LYS A 217 6.68 2.84 -5.16
CA LYS A 217 7.61 3.45 -4.22
C LYS A 217 8.42 4.50 -4.95
N SER A 218 8.25 5.78 -4.60
CA SER A 218 8.84 6.88 -5.35
C SER A 218 9.52 7.94 -4.47
N ASP A 219 10.44 8.70 -5.06
CA ASP A 219 11.00 9.91 -4.48
C ASP A 219 9.91 10.98 -4.33
N ALA A 220 9.79 11.58 -3.15
CA ALA A 220 8.75 12.57 -2.84
C ALA A 220 8.88 13.86 -3.67
N THR A 221 10.08 14.20 -4.13
CA THR A 221 10.39 15.43 -4.84
C THR A 221 10.32 15.25 -6.36
N THR A 222 10.95 14.20 -6.87
CA THR A 222 11.10 13.95 -8.32
C THR A 222 10.02 13.07 -8.89
N GLY A 223 9.38 12.23 -8.05
CA GLY A 223 8.42 11.22 -8.48
C GLY A 223 9.05 10.01 -9.18
N VAL A 224 10.38 9.92 -9.18
CA VAL A 224 11.11 8.78 -9.76
C VAL A 224 10.90 7.55 -8.89
N GLU A 225 10.58 6.41 -9.51
CA GLU A 225 10.44 5.12 -8.82
C GLU A 225 11.77 4.71 -8.17
N LEU A 226 11.68 4.22 -6.94
CA LEU A 226 12.83 3.87 -6.11
C LEU A 226 13.05 2.35 -6.03
N ASP A 227 14.32 1.97 -6.16
CA ASP A 227 14.81 0.60 -6.07
C ASP A 227 15.39 0.33 -4.67
N GLY A 228 15.11 -0.85 -4.11
CA GLY A 228 15.78 -1.31 -2.90
C GLY A 228 15.10 -1.02 -1.56
N ALA A 229 13.91 -0.40 -1.53
CA ALA A 229 13.11 -0.29 -0.30
C ALA A 229 12.53 -1.65 0.10
N TYR A 230 12.64 -2.06 1.35
CA TYR A 230 11.99 -3.28 1.85
C TYR A 230 10.64 -2.94 2.48
N LEU A 231 9.57 -3.41 1.82
CA LEU A 231 8.18 -3.10 2.11
C LEU A 231 7.42 -4.34 2.55
N LYS A 232 6.42 -4.15 3.40
CA LYS A 232 5.47 -5.18 3.78
C LYS A 232 4.06 -4.63 3.90
N VAL A 233 3.07 -5.46 3.55
CA VAL A 233 1.65 -5.19 3.77
C VAL A 233 1.16 -6.07 4.90
N THR A 234 0.49 -5.47 5.87
CA THR A 234 -0.12 -6.19 6.99
C THR A 234 -1.64 -6.01 7.00
N ASP A 235 -2.35 -7.01 7.51
CA ASP A 235 -3.77 -6.90 7.80
C ASP A 235 -4.02 -6.12 9.11
N LYS A 236 -5.29 -5.94 9.47
CA LYS A 236 -5.71 -5.26 10.71
C LYS A 236 -5.23 -5.93 12.00
N ASP A 237 -4.89 -7.22 11.95
CA ASP A 237 -4.42 -8.00 13.10
C ASP A 237 -2.88 -8.01 13.17
N GLY A 238 -2.20 -7.32 12.23
CA GLY A 238 -0.74 -7.22 12.15
C GLY A 238 -0.06 -8.39 11.47
N ASN A 239 -0.82 -9.32 10.85
CA ASN A 239 -0.22 -10.41 10.10
C ASN A 239 0.32 -9.91 8.77
N VAL A 240 1.53 -10.32 8.41
CA VAL A 240 2.12 -10.00 7.12
C VAL A 240 1.38 -10.75 6.02
N VAL A 241 0.81 -10.01 5.09
CA VAL A 241 0.09 -10.52 3.92
C VAL A 241 1.03 -10.68 2.74
N ASP A 242 1.95 -9.71 2.57
CA ASP A 242 2.97 -9.71 1.52
C ASP A 242 4.18 -8.90 1.95
N SER A 243 5.36 -9.20 1.38
CA SER A 243 6.59 -8.46 1.60
C SER A 243 7.53 -8.60 0.40
N TRP A 244 8.18 -7.48 0.01
CA TRP A 244 9.05 -7.44 -1.17
C TRP A 244 10.09 -6.33 -1.06
N THR A 245 11.04 -6.34 -2.00
CA THR A 245 11.92 -5.20 -2.25
C THR A 245 11.42 -4.41 -3.45
N SER A 246 11.32 -3.08 -3.32
CA SER A 246 10.85 -2.22 -4.40
C SER A 246 11.76 -2.28 -5.63
N SER A 247 11.18 -2.09 -6.81
CA SER A 247 11.89 -2.04 -8.08
C SER A 247 11.43 -0.81 -8.86
N LYS A 248 12.39 -0.09 -9.43
CA LYS A 248 12.12 1.04 -10.35
C LYS A 248 11.56 0.59 -11.70
N ASP A 249 11.67 -0.69 -12.05
CA ASP A 249 11.29 -1.20 -13.37
C ASP A 249 9.81 -1.55 -13.45
N ALA A 250 9.16 -1.86 -12.32
CA ALA A 250 7.75 -2.20 -12.27
C ALA A 250 7.17 -2.03 -10.85
N PRO A 251 5.89 -1.59 -10.75
CA PRO A 251 5.17 -1.58 -9.48
C PRO A 251 4.97 -3.00 -8.95
N HIS A 252 4.83 -3.14 -7.65
CA HIS A 252 4.46 -4.39 -7.02
C HIS A 252 2.95 -4.59 -7.07
N VAL A 253 2.48 -5.78 -7.46
CA VAL A 253 1.06 -6.10 -7.61
C VAL A 253 0.64 -7.16 -6.62
N ILE A 254 -0.31 -6.82 -5.77
CA ILE A 254 -0.94 -7.76 -4.83
C ILE A 254 -2.36 -8.05 -5.31
N LYS A 255 -2.70 -9.35 -5.40
CA LYS A 255 -4.04 -9.82 -5.77
C LYS A 255 -4.72 -10.53 -4.61
N TYR A 256 -6.02 -10.69 -4.73
CA TYR A 256 -6.85 -11.46 -3.79
C TYR A 256 -6.94 -10.88 -2.38
N LEU A 257 -6.69 -9.58 -2.20
CA LEU A 257 -6.98 -8.91 -0.94
C LEU A 257 -8.49 -8.79 -0.72
N LYS A 258 -8.95 -8.92 0.52
CA LYS A 258 -10.38 -8.91 0.83
C LYS A 258 -10.99 -7.52 0.64
N VAL A 259 -12.09 -7.45 -0.11
CA VAL A 259 -12.89 -6.24 -0.27
C VAL A 259 -13.38 -5.72 1.08
N GLY A 260 -13.27 -4.40 1.29
CA GLY A 260 -13.71 -3.72 2.50
C GLY A 260 -12.75 -3.82 3.69
N GLU A 261 -11.71 -4.66 3.61
CA GLU A 261 -10.67 -4.73 4.65
C GLU A 261 -9.61 -3.65 4.43
N THR A 262 -9.08 -3.14 5.55
CA THR A 262 -8.01 -2.14 5.56
C THR A 262 -6.68 -2.82 5.83
N TYR A 263 -5.69 -2.43 5.05
CA TYR A 263 -4.31 -2.92 5.13
C TYR A 263 -3.36 -1.77 5.39
N THR A 264 -2.23 -2.06 5.99
CA THR A 264 -1.14 -1.11 6.24
C THR A 264 0.08 -1.49 5.41
N LEU A 265 0.53 -0.57 4.55
CA LEU A 265 1.82 -0.63 3.88
C LEU A 265 2.85 0.01 4.80
N HIS A 266 3.86 -0.72 5.18
CA HIS A 266 4.95 -0.34 6.07
C HIS A 266 6.29 -0.49 5.36
N GLU A 267 7.18 0.48 5.53
CA GLU A 267 8.56 0.41 5.10
C GLU A 267 9.47 0.06 6.29
N GLU A 268 10.20 -1.02 6.17
CA GLU A 268 11.16 -1.44 7.19
C GLU A 268 12.56 -0.86 6.91
N PHE A 269 12.93 -0.83 5.63
CA PHE A 269 14.19 -0.26 5.17
C PHE A 269 13.97 0.61 3.95
N ALA A 270 14.39 1.88 4.06
CA ALA A 270 14.42 2.79 2.92
C ALA A 270 15.64 2.54 2.02
N PRO A 271 15.61 2.93 0.75
CA PRO A 271 16.79 2.95 -0.10
C PRO A 271 17.89 3.83 0.49
N HIS A 272 19.16 3.49 0.20
CA HIS A 272 20.27 4.32 0.66
C HIS A 272 20.15 5.76 0.17
N GLY A 273 20.28 6.72 1.08
CA GLY A 273 20.12 8.14 0.78
C GLY A 273 18.74 8.70 1.09
N TYR A 274 17.79 7.87 1.51
CA TYR A 274 16.43 8.27 1.84
C TYR A 274 16.09 8.05 3.31
N LEU A 275 15.04 8.73 3.74
CA LEU A 275 14.40 8.53 5.04
C LEU A 275 13.30 7.49 4.92
N VAL A 276 13.12 6.70 5.98
CA VAL A 276 11.99 5.76 6.04
C VAL A 276 10.67 6.51 6.02
N ALA A 277 9.74 6.08 5.15
CA ALA A 277 8.43 6.68 5.03
C ALA A 277 7.51 6.33 6.21
N ASN A 278 6.51 7.17 6.45
CA ASN A 278 5.41 6.83 7.34
C ASN A 278 4.52 5.75 6.71
N ASP A 279 3.88 4.95 7.57
CA ASP A 279 2.92 3.94 7.14
C ASP A 279 1.79 4.54 6.30
N VAL A 280 1.40 3.81 5.25
CA VAL A 280 0.26 4.15 4.39
C VAL A 280 -0.84 3.13 4.60
N THR A 281 -2.05 3.57 5.00
CA THR A 281 -3.20 2.69 5.11
C THR A 281 -4.09 2.79 3.88
N PHE A 282 -4.62 1.66 3.41
CA PHE A 282 -5.55 1.61 2.29
C PHE A 282 -6.64 0.57 2.51
N THR A 283 -7.85 0.86 2.02
CA THR A 283 -8.97 -0.07 2.07
C THR A 283 -9.25 -0.60 0.67
N VAL A 284 -9.39 -1.92 0.55
CA VAL A 284 -9.64 -2.57 -0.74
C VAL A 284 -11.08 -2.32 -1.17
N LYS A 285 -11.24 -1.76 -2.37
CA LYS A 285 -12.53 -1.41 -2.96
C LYS A 285 -13.10 -2.58 -3.77
N ASP A 286 -14.43 -2.66 -3.80
CA ASP A 286 -15.16 -3.58 -4.68
C ASP A 286 -15.23 -3.00 -6.10
N THR A 287 -14.12 -3.14 -6.84
CA THR A 287 -14.00 -2.63 -8.21
C THR A 287 -13.10 -3.53 -9.04
N GLY A 288 -13.44 -3.71 -10.32
CA GLY A 288 -12.59 -4.41 -11.29
C GLY A 288 -11.40 -3.59 -11.78
N GLU A 289 -11.27 -2.33 -11.36
CA GLU A 289 -10.13 -1.48 -11.70
C GLU A 289 -8.96 -1.75 -10.75
N VAL A 290 -7.73 -1.57 -11.26
CA VAL A 290 -6.50 -1.65 -10.46
C VAL A 290 -6.48 -0.49 -9.46
N GLN A 291 -6.48 -0.80 -8.18
CA GLN A 291 -6.33 0.19 -7.11
C GLN A 291 -4.86 0.54 -6.92
N LYS A 292 -4.52 1.83 -7.02
CA LYS A 292 -3.15 2.31 -6.84
C LYS A 292 -2.92 2.80 -5.43
N VAL A 293 -1.76 2.41 -4.87
CA VAL A 293 -1.25 2.86 -3.57
C VAL A 293 0.19 3.31 -3.78
N GLU A 294 0.50 4.54 -3.39
CA GLU A 294 1.81 5.14 -3.53
C GLU A 294 2.42 5.39 -2.15
N MET A 295 3.70 5.03 -1.96
CA MET A 295 4.50 5.42 -0.81
C MET A 295 5.69 6.23 -1.29
N LYS A 296 5.96 7.35 -0.60
CA LYS A 296 6.99 8.31 -1.00
C LYS A 296 8.05 8.45 0.07
N ASP A 297 9.31 8.49 -0.35
CA ASP A 297 10.44 8.77 0.53
C ASP A 297 10.95 10.18 0.35
N GLU A 298 11.30 10.79 1.46
CA GLU A 298 11.99 12.05 1.50
C GLU A 298 13.50 11.84 1.61
N VAL A 299 14.28 12.76 1.04
CA VAL A 299 15.72 12.79 1.24
C VAL A 299 16.04 13.60 2.50
N PRO A 300 17.02 13.17 3.34
CA PRO A 300 17.50 14.01 4.42
C PRO A 300 18.22 15.25 3.88
N VAL A 301 18.24 16.31 4.68
CA VAL A 301 18.88 17.57 4.33
C VAL A 301 20.07 17.87 5.24
N GLY A 302 20.96 18.73 4.78
CA GLY A 302 22.08 19.25 5.54
C GLY A 302 21.79 20.62 6.15
N GLU A 303 22.41 20.88 7.29
CA GLU A 303 22.41 22.18 7.96
C GLU A 303 23.85 22.58 8.31
N LEU A 304 24.27 23.75 7.86
CA LEU A 304 25.56 24.35 8.18
C LEU A 304 25.39 25.46 9.21
N ILE A 305 26.07 25.34 10.35
CA ILE A 305 26.13 26.35 11.42
C ILE A 305 27.59 26.71 11.67
N ILE A 306 27.89 28.00 11.53
CA ILE A 306 29.23 28.56 11.82
C ILE A 306 29.07 29.51 13.00
N ASN A 307 29.69 29.17 14.14
CA ASN A 307 29.79 30.03 15.31
C ASN A 307 31.09 30.83 15.21
N LYS A 308 30.97 32.08 14.78
CA LYS A 308 32.15 32.94 14.55
C LYS A 308 32.54 33.67 15.82
N LYS A 309 33.81 33.63 16.14
CA LYS A 309 34.41 34.23 17.34
C LYS A 309 35.58 35.15 16.97
N GLY A 310 35.82 36.14 17.80
CA GLY A 310 36.95 37.04 17.71
C GLY A 310 37.43 37.46 19.10
N GLU A 311 38.55 38.18 19.17
CA GLU A 311 39.10 38.70 20.43
C GLU A 311 38.67 40.17 20.58
N PHE A 312 38.20 40.55 21.75
CA PHE A 312 37.72 41.88 22.13
C PHE A 312 38.43 42.34 23.38
N LEU A 313 38.81 43.61 23.41
CA LEU A 313 39.45 44.24 24.58
C LEU A 313 38.45 44.21 25.76
N ASP A 314 38.81 43.58 26.84
CA ASP A 314 37.99 43.45 28.05
C ASP A 314 38.50 44.33 29.19
N SER A 315 39.77 44.18 29.52
CA SER A 315 40.35 44.84 30.67
C SER A 315 41.83 45.20 30.44
N VAL A 316 42.33 46.08 31.33
CA VAL A 316 43.76 46.42 31.39
C VAL A 316 44.25 46.22 32.81
N THR A 317 45.42 45.61 32.94
CA THR A 317 46.12 45.45 34.21
C THR A 317 47.50 46.10 34.14
N LEU A 318 48.02 46.57 35.28
CA LEU A 318 49.38 47.07 35.36
C LEU A 318 50.34 45.90 35.57
N ALA A 319 51.42 45.85 34.80
CA ALA A 319 52.50 44.91 35.07
C ALA A 319 53.12 45.17 36.48
N ASP A 320 53.55 44.12 37.17
CA ASP A 320 54.16 44.25 38.49
C ASP A 320 55.36 45.22 38.45
N LYS A 321 55.32 46.27 39.30
CA LYS A 321 56.26 47.35 39.32
C LYS A 321 57.67 46.90 39.74
N VAL A 322 58.54 46.68 38.78
CA VAL A 322 60.01 46.71 39.05
C VAL A 322 60.49 48.13 38.71
N LYS A 323 60.82 48.92 39.76
CA LYS A 323 61.45 50.25 39.73
C LYS A 323 61.29 51.04 38.39
N GLY A 324 60.22 51.83 38.32
CA GLY A 324 60.15 52.91 37.35
C GLY A 324 59.65 52.57 35.96
N VAL A 325 59.19 51.36 35.73
CA VAL A 325 58.55 50.92 34.48
C VAL A 325 57.04 50.99 34.65
N VAL A 326 56.38 51.74 33.78
CA VAL A 326 54.91 51.71 33.60
C VAL A 326 54.67 50.88 32.36
N GLU A 327 53.95 49.80 32.52
CA GLU A 327 53.50 48.92 31.42
C GLU A 327 52.07 48.50 31.67
N HIS A 328 51.16 48.80 30.77
CA HIS A 328 49.80 48.33 30.79
C HIS A 328 49.66 47.08 29.94
N ILE A 329 49.12 46.04 30.53
CA ILE A 329 48.81 44.78 29.86
C ILE A 329 47.35 44.81 29.43
N PHE A 330 47.06 44.80 28.11
CA PHE A 330 45.76 44.72 27.56
C PHE A 330 45.29 43.26 27.50
N ASN A 331 44.16 43.00 28.14
CA ASN A 331 43.62 41.66 28.23
C ASN A 331 42.41 41.56 27.27
N TYR A 332 42.46 40.54 26.42
CA TYR A 332 41.42 40.29 25.41
C TYR A 332 40.69 39.00 25.79
N VAL A 333 39.37 39.00 25.53
CA VAL A 333 38.46 37.84 25.70
C VAL A 333 37.86 37.47 24.38
N THR A 334 37.60 36.16 24.21
CA THR A 334 36.91 35.66 23.04
C THR A 334 35.42 35.93 23.17
N GLY A 335 34.87 36.56 22.17
CA GLY A 335 33.44 36.90 22.06
C GLY A 335 32.87 36.58 20.68
N LYS A 336 31.60 36.83 20.52
CA LYS A 336 30.87 36.65 19.26
C LYS A 336 31.32 37.66 18.22
N LEU A 337 31.56 37.19 16.99
CA LEU A 337 31.97 38.06 15.90
C LEU A 337 30.86 38.19 14.86
N THR A 338 30.23 39.34 14.80
CA THR A 338 29.15 39.69 13.89
C THR A 338 29.66 40.22 12.57
N ASP A 339 28.76 40.30 11.57
CA ASP A 339 29.07 40.91 10.25
C ASP A 339 30.16 40.21 9.43
N VAL A 340 30.48 38.97 9.74
CA VAL A 340 31.40 38.15 8.95
C VAL A 340 30.66 37.46 7.82
N THR A 341 31.18 37.59 6.60
CA THR A 341 30.56 37.05 5.37
C THR A 341 31.33 35.82 4.91
N PHE A 342 30.54 34.79 4.55
CA PHE A 342 31.03 33.54 4.01
C PHE A 342 30.36 33.22 2.69
N GLU A 343 31.11 32.62 1.79
CA GLU A 343 30.63 32.02 0.56
C GLU A 343 30.75 30.49 0.68
N VAL A 344 29.63 29.78 0.39
CA VAL A 344 29.51 28.34 0.43
C VAL A 344 29.50 27.80 -1.00
N TYR A 345 30.36 26.81 -1.28
CA TYR A 345 30.53 26.23 -2.61
C TYR A 345 30.39 24.71 -2.54
N ALA A 346 29.95 24.09 -3.63
CA ALA A 346 30.01 22.63 -3.79
C ALA A 346 31.46 22.18 -3.98
N GLU A 347 31.94 21.22 -3.19
CA GLU A 347 33.28 20.66 -3.32
C GLU A 347 33.37 19.61 -4.45
N GLU A 348 32.25 18.97 -4.75
CA GLU A 348 32.05 18.00 -5.82
C GLU A 348 30.71 18.21 -6.47
N ASP A 349 30.37 17.46 -7.54
CA ASP A 349 29.01 17.47 -8.08
C ASP A 349 28.06 16.85 -7.04
N ILE A 350 27.09 17.64 -6.59
CA ILE A 350 26.07 17.21 -5.61
C ILE A 350 24.90 16.58 -6.38
N LYS A 351 24.83 15.27 -6.34
CA LYS A 351 23.88 14.46 -7.11
C LYS A 351 22.54 14.31 -6.40
N ALA A 352 21.46 14.20 -7.20
CA ALA A 352 20.17 13.79 -6.68
C ALA A 352 20.25 12.35 -6.12
N ALA A 353 19.52 12.09 -5.03
CA ALA A 353 19.55 10.79 -4.34
C ALA A 353 18.97 9.66 -5.19
N ASP A 354 18.06 9.97 -6.14
CA ASP A 354 17.43 9.02 -7.07
C ASP A 354 18.40 8.49 -8.14
N GLY A 355 19.58 9.14 -8.30
CA GLY A 355 20.62 8.76 -9.25
C GLY A 355 20.26 8.94 -10.73
N VAL A 356 19.11 9.56 -11.03
CA VAL A 356 18.57 9.74 -12.39
C VAL A 356 18.33 11.21 -12.70
N SER A 357 17.86 11.99 -11.74
CA SER A 357 17.59 13.42 -11.88
C SER A 357 18.88 14.22 -12.03
N ASP A 358 18.78 15.46 -12.51
CA ASP A 358 19.92 16.37 -12.64
C ASP A 358 20.58 16.62 -11.28
N ASP A 359 21.89 16.86 -11.31
CA ASP A 359 22.65 17.23 -10.12
C ASP A 359 22.09 18.51 -9.51
N TYR A 360 22.02 18.58 -8.18
CA TYR A 360 21.61 19.80 -7.48
C TYR A 360 22.59 20.95 -7.70
N TYR A 361 23.89 20.66 -7.65
CA TYR A 361 24.98 21.63 -7.86
C TYR A 361 26.17 20.97 -8.56
N LYS A 362 26.86 21.79 -9.36
CA LYS A 362 28.14 21.37 -9.97
C LYS A 362 29.31 21.73 -9.05
N LYS A 363 30.40 20.99 -9.19
CA LYS A 363 31.65 21.29 -8.50
C LYS A 363 32.04 22.76 -8.69
N ASP A 364 32.49 23.40 -7.61
CA ASP A 364 32.91 24.81 -7.51
C ASP A 364 31.78 25.83 -7.78
N GLU A 365 30.52 25.41 -7.83
CA GLU A 365 29.36 26.30 -7.91
C GLU A 365 29.12 27.00 -6.58
N LEU A 366 28.91 28.32 -6.64
CA LEU A 366 28.52 29.15 -5.49
C LEU A 366 27.07 28.85 -5.14
N ILE A 367 26.83 28.32 -3.96
CA ILE A 367 25.50 27.93 -3.48
C ILE A 367 24.82 29.06 -2.75
N ALA A 368 25.57 29.72 -1.84
CA ALA A 368 25.05 30.79 -1.00
C ALA A 368 26.15 31.69 -0.48
N THR A 369 25.76 32.95 -0.23
CA THR A 369 26.52 33.90 0.59
C THR A 369 25.76 34.09 1.90
N ILE A 370 26.38 33.77 3.02
CA ILE A 370 25.79 33.86 4.36
C ILE A 370 26.60 34.82 5.23
N LYS A 371 25.95 35.37 6.27
CA LYS A 371 26.57 36.35 7.13
C LYS A 371 26.24 36.05 8.59
N THR A 372 27.21 36.29 9.51
CA THR A 372 26.91 36.14 10.94
C THR A 372 25.94 37.21 11.42
N ASP A 373 24.97 36.78 12.19
CA ASP A 373 23.97 37.62 12.84
C ASP A 373 24.48 38.26 14.14
N GLU A 374 23.59 38.89 14.90
CA GLU A 374 23.90 39.53 16.19
C GLU A 374 24.38 38.53 17.26
N THR A 375 24.13 37.24 17.07
CA THR A 375 24.61 36.17 17.93
C THR A 375 25.98 35.60 17.51
N GLY A 376 26.53 36.09 16.39
CA GLY A 376 27.79 35.61 15.81
C GLY A 376 27.62 34.29 15.06
N ILE A 377 26.39 33.94 14.65
CA ILE A 377 26.08 32.68 13.95
C ILE A 377 25.74 32.97 12.50
N ALA A 378 26.38 32.26 11.59
CA ALA A 378 25.96 32.12 10.19
C ALA A 378 25.37 30.75 9.97
N LYS A 379 24.17 30.70 9.38
CA LYS A 379 23.39 29.45 9.19
C LYS A 379 22.95 29.30 7.76
N LEU A 380 22.99 28.06 7.24
CA LEU A 380 22.43 27.66 5.97
C LEU A 380 21.72 26.33 6.12
N GLU A 381 20.41 26.31 5.86
CA GLU A 381 19.52 25.16 6.04
C GLU A 381 19.13 24.54 4.69
N ASN A 382 18.58 23.33 4.74
CA ASN A 382 18.04 22.61 3.59
C ASN A 382 19.05 22.38 2.46
N LEU A 383 20.32 22.19 2.81
CA LEU A 383 21.33 21.81 1.83
C LEU A 383 21.09 20.34 1.41
N PRO A 384 21.16 20.00 0.12
CA PRO A 384 21.31 18.62 -0.30
C PRO A 384 22.52 17.99 0.39
N LEU A 385 22.44 16.67 0.68
CA LEU A 385 23.60 15.99 1.26
C LEU A 385 24.76 15.94 0.26
N GLY A 386 25.98 16.16 0.74
CA GLY A 386 27.19 16.20 -0.07
C GLY A 386 28.34 16.90 0.62
N LYS A 387 29.41 17.15 -0.14
CA LYS A 387 30.59 17.86 0.34
C LYS A 387 30.64 19.28 -0.16
N TYR A 388 30.95 20.18 0.77
CA TYR A 388 31.00 21.61 0.52
C TYR A 388 32.32 22.19 1.01
N TYR A 389 32.67 23.35 0.52
CA TYR A 389 33.72 24.16 1.13
C TYR A 389 33.25 25.58 1.35
N VAL A 390 33.78 26.21 2.40
CA VAL A 390 33.40 27.55 2.82
C VAL A 390 34.64 28.45 2.83
N LYS A 391 34.47 29.64 2.27
CA LYS A 391 35.47 30.73 2.29
C LYS A 391 34.90 31.89 3.06
N GLU A 392 35.70 32.47 3.95
CA GLU A 392 35.42 33.81 4.49
C GLU A 392 35.80 34.87 3.46
N THR A 393 34.87 35.75 3.10
CA THR A 393 35.07 36.80 2.10
C THR A 393 35.00 38.20 2.69
N GLY A 394 34.52 38.34 3.93
CA GLY A 394 34.49 39.60 4.67
C GLY A 394 34.52 39.37 6.16
N THR A 395 35.27 40.18 6.89
CA THR A 395 35.37 40.11 8.34
C THR A 395 34.98 41.40 9.03
N ALA A 396 34.72 41.37 10.32
CA ALA A 396 34.39 42.52 11.14
C ALA A 396 35.61 43.46 11.27
N TYR A 397 35.31 44.74 11.47
CA TYR A 397 36.33 45.74 11.77
C TYR A 397 37.21 45.30 12.93
N GLY A 398 38.54 45.48 12.77
CA GLY A 398 39.49 45.13 13.80
C GLY A 398 39.98 43.68 13.75
N HIS A 399 39.48 42.87 12.85
CA HIS A 399 39.89 41.49 12.71
C HIS A 399 40.57 41.20 11.37
N VAL A 400 41.32 40.12 11.32
CA VAL A 400 42.02 39.65 10.12
C VAL A 400 41.16 38.62 9.45
N LEU A 401 40.96 38.78 8.12
CA LEU A 401 40.27 37.80 7.31
C LEU A 401 40.91 36.42 7.42
N ASP A 402 40.14 35.40 7.73
CA ASP A 402 40.61 34.02 7.69
C ASP A 402 40.62 33.51 6.25
N GLY A 403 41.83 33.35 5.71
CA GLY A 403 41.98 32.86 4.33
C GLY A 403 41.94 31.34 4.19
N GLU A 404 41.66 30.63 5.27
CA GLU A 404 41.56 29.16 5.25
C GLU A 404 40.24 28.71 4.59
N ILE A 405 40.37 27.76 3.65
CA ILE A 405 39.20 27.09 3.07
C ILE A 405 38.78 25.98 4.03
N ARG A 406 37.53 26.01 4.47
CA ARG A 406 36.97 25.02 5.41
C ARG A 406 36.11 24.02 4.68
N HIS A 407 36.42 22.72 4.84
CA HIS A 407 35.64 21.63 4.27
C HIS A 407 34.50 21.24 5.19
N VAL A 408 33.31 21.04 4.59
CA VAL A 408 32.06 20.70 5.27
C VAL A 408 31.53 19.43 4.64
N ASP A 409 31.44 18.36 5.43
CA ASP A 409 30.91 17.06 5.02
C ASP A 409 29.50 16.86 5.63
N LEU A 410 28.50 16.82 4.78
CA LEU A 410 27.10 16.58 5.11
C LEU A 410 26.65 15.28 4.44
N THR A 411 27.33 14.17 4.74
CA THR A 411 27.03 12.88 4.15
C THR A 411 25.88 12.18 4.87
N TYR A 412 25.18 11.29 4.14
CA TYR A 412 24.10 10.47 4.67
C TYR A 412 24.54 9.67 5.92
N VAL A 413 23.73 9.71 6.96
CA VAL A 413 23.99 8.99 8.23
C VAL A 413 23.20 7.70 8.27
N ASP A 414 21.86 7.80 8.30
CA ASP A 414 20.93 6.67 8.30
C ASP A 414 19.51 7.13 7.90
N GLN A 415 18.61 6.16 7.75
CA GLN A 415 17.22 6.38 7.32
C GLN A 415 16.33 7.10 8.35
N ASN A 416 16.84 7.36 9.57
CA ASN A 416 16.09 8.00 10.67
C ASN A 416 16.64 9.40 11.02
N THR A 417 17.69 9.86 10.33
CA THR A 417 18.32 11.15 10.55
C THR A 417 17.88 12.16 9.48
N PRO A 418 16.81 12.94 9.73
CA PRO A 418 16.26 13.84 8.72
C PRO A 418 17.12 15.08 8.45
N VAL A 419 17.98 15.49 9.42
CA VAL A 419 18.86 16.64 9.27
C VAL A 419 20.26 16.27 9.73
N VAL A 420 21.24 16.41 8.82
CA VAL A 420 22.67 16.23 9.12
C VAL A 420 23.26 17.60 9.41
N VAL A 421 23.73 17.81 10.65
CA VAL A 421 24.20 19.14 11.11
C VAL A 421 25.72 19.19 11.16
N TYR A 422 26.30 20.21 10.51
CA TYR A 422 27.69 20.64 10.71
C TYR A 422 27.68 21.89 11.55
N ASP A 423 28.14 21.82 12.80
CA ASP A 423 28.20 22.93 13.76
C ASP A 423 29.63 23.06 14.29
N LYS A 424 30.27 24.19 13.99
CA LYS A 424 31.67 24.45 14.35
C LYS A 424 31.94 25.88 14.78
N ASP A 425 32.87 26.01 15.73
CA ASP A 425 33.43 27.28 16.15
C ASP A 425 34.62 27.64 15.24
N TRP A 426 34.55 28.84 14.62
CA TRP A 426 35.65 29.41 13.84
C TRP A 426 36.04 30.74 14.42
N GLN A 427 37.37 31.05 14.51
CA GLN A 427 37.88 32.22 15.17
C GLN A 427 38.77 33.06 14.22
N ASN A 428 38.53 34.40 14.19
CA ASN A 428 39.43 35.35 13.56
C ASN A 428 40.39 35.96 14.59
N ASN A 429 41.62 36.09 14.18
CA ASN A 429 42.60 36.89 14.93
C ASN A 429 42.25 38.39 14.77
N ARG A 430 42.44 39.15 15.82
CA ARG A 430 42.37 40.59 15.74
C ARG A 430 43.61 41.15 15.03
N GLN A 431 43.49 42.35 14.46
CA GLN A 431 44.64 43.13 14.00
C GLN A 431 45.41 43.62 15.20
N ARG A 432 46.72 43.68 15.05
CA ARG A 432 47.65 44.16 16.12
C ARG A 432 48.31 45.45 15.67
N VAL A 433 48.61 46.33 16.64
CA VAL A 433 49.32 47.56 16.45
C VAL A 433 50.69 47.43 17.05
N GLU A 434 51.70 47.84 16.33
CA GLU A 434 53.08 47.90 16.80
C GLU A 434 53.64 49.31 16.61
N VAL A 435 54.16 49.91 17.69
CA VAL A 435 54.74 51.22 17.68
C VAL A 435 56.25 51.12 17.89
N ARG A 436 57.00 51.66 16.94
CA ARG A 436 58.46 51.69 16.97
C ARG A 436 58.99 53.12 16.94
N VAL A 437 60.07 53.41 17.61
CA VAL A 437 60.80 54.66 17.62
C VAL A 437 62.27 54.43 17.26
N LEU A 438 62.81 55.34 16.43
CA LEU A 438 64.21 55.43 16.13
C LEU A 438 64.70 56.81 16.50
N LYS A 439 65.58 56.90 17.50
CA LYS A 439 66.15 58.17 17.97
C LYS A 439 67.51 58.42 17.34
N LYS A 440 67.67 59.55 16.73
CA LYS A 440 68.92 60.02 16.09
C LYS A 440 69.32 61.38 16.59
N GLU A 441 70.62 61.71 16.51
CA GLU A 441 71.15 63.03 16.70
C GLU A 441 70.76 63.94 15.48
N LYS A 442 70.40 65.21 15.73
CA LYS A 442 69.82 66.07 14.71
C LYS A 442 70.78 66.28 13.55
N ASP A 443 71.81 66.47 13.45
CA ASP A 443 72.69 66.82 12.31
C ASP A 443 73.68 65.71 11.92
N SER A 444 73.43 64.49 12.40
CA SER A 444 74.19 63.24 12.11
C SER A 444 73.25 62.06 12.06
N ASP A 445 73.66 60.94 11.42
CA ASP A 445 72.93 59.73 11.43
C ASP A 445 73.21 58.85 12.66
N ARG A 446 73.89 59.41 13.64
CA ARG A 446 74.22 58.65 14.86
C ARG A 446 73.01 58.37 15.69
N THR A 447 72.78 57.11 16.01
CA THR A 447 71.73 56.66 16.91
C THR A 447 72.05 57.03 18.35
N LEU A 448 71.04 57.28 19.17
CA LEU A 448 71.17 57.67 20.56
C LEU A 448 70.51 56.64 21.47
N GLU A 449 71.37 56.00 22.32
CA GLU A 449 71.00 55.07 23.38
C GLU A 449 70.49 55.84 24.62
N GLY A 450 69.59 55.23 25.41
CA GLY A 450 69.21 55.66 26.74
C GLY A 450 68.17 56.77 26.77
N ALA A 451 67.69 57.29 25.64
CA ALA A 451 66.60 58.26 25.57
C ALA A 451 65.28 57.59 26.00
N ILE A 452 64.58 58.16 26.98
CA ILE A 452 63.35 57.64 27.54
C ILE A 452 62.12 58.20 26.83
N PHE A 453 61.32 57.32 26.29
CA PHE A 453 60.04 57.68 25.62
C PHE A 453 58.86 57.05 26.36
N GLY A 454 57.79 57.86 26.45
CA GLY A 454 56.45 57.38 26.87
C GLY A 454 55.55 57.18 25.66
N LEU A 455 54.80 56.06 25.64
CA LEU A 455 53.68 55.86 24.77
C LEU A 455 52.43 56.23 25.56
N PHE A 456 51.58 57.07 24.97
CA PHE A 456 50.41 57.64 25.63
C PHE A 456 49.12 57.37 24.81
N ALA A 457 47.99 57.21 25.49
CA ALA A 457 46.68 57.25 24.87
C ALA A 457 46.37 58.72 24.50
N LYS A 458 45.94 59.00 23.26
CA LYS A 458 45.49 60.32 22.86
C LYS A 458 44.06 60.62 23.25
N GLU A 459 43.27 59.55 23.41
CA GLU A 459 41.85 59.56 23.79
C GLU A 459 41.60 58.40 24.75
N ASP A 460 40.39 58.39 25.39
CA ASP A 460 40.02 57.32 26.29
C ASP A 460 40.00 55.98 25.55
N ILE A 461 40.69 54.98 26.04
CA ILE A 461 40.63 53.58 25.58
C ILE A 461 39.60 52.85 26.42
N LYS A 462 38.58 52.31 25.74
CA LYS A 462 37.44 51.69 26.39
C LYS A 462 37.40 50.18 26.15
N SER A 463 36.86 49.47 27.11
CA SER A 463 36.51 48.05 26.96
C SER A 463 35.50 47.87 25.85
N GLU A 464 35.74 47.00 24.89
CA GLU A 464 34.82 46.65 23.84
C GLU A 464 33.64 45.79 24.35
N THR A 465 33.86 45.11 25.49
CA THR A 465 32.83 44.21 26.09
C THR A 465 31.90 44.98 27.03
N THR A 466 32.40 46.00 27.74
CA THR A 466 31.63 46.72 28.78
C THR A 466 31.41 48.19 28.50
N GLY A 467 32.17 48.79 27.56
CA GLY A 467 32.18 50.21 27.30
C GLY A 467 32.88 51.08 28.37
N LYS A 468 33.44 50.44 29.44
CA LYS A 468 34.11 51.17 30.54
C LYS A 468 35.48 51.71 30.07
N VAL A 469 35.80 52.94 30.46
CA VAL A 469 37.15 53.49 30.26
C VAL A 469 38.17 52.65 31.01
N LEU A 470 39.16 52.21 30.30
CA LEU A 470 40.29 51.39 30.83
C LEU A 470 41.57 52.20 31.00
N ILE A 471 41.84 53.12 30.09
CA ILE A 471 42.93 54.10 30.13
C ILE A 471 42.35 55.46 29.74
N GLU A 472 42.60 56.50 30.55
CA GLU A 472 42.14 57.86 30.26
C GLU A 472 43.02 58.53 29.19
N ALA A 473 42.46 59.55 28.54
CA ALA A 473 43.24 60.39 27.62
C ALA A 473 44.49 60.97 28.30
N ASP A 474 45.60 61.05 27.57
CA ASP A 474 46.90 61.49 28.00
C ASP A 474 47.58 60.63 29.13
N GLU A 475 47.03 59.45 29.45
CA GLU A 475 47.64 58.52 30.38
C GLU A 475 48.78 57.74 29.66
N ILE A 476 49.85 57.46 30.44
CA ILE A 476 51.02 56.70 29.96
C ILE A 476 50.64 55.22 29.89
N ILE A 477 50.83 54.61 28.73
CA ILE A 477 50.62 53.18 28.50
C ILE A 477 51.89 52.40 28.81
N GLU A 478 53.04 52.85 28.27
CA GLU A 478 54.32 52.16 28.44
C GLU A 478 55.48 53.18 28.42
N LEU A 479 56.49 52.97 29.29
CA LEU A 479 57.75 53.68 29.32
C LEU A 479 58.86 52.78 28.89
N LYS A 480 59.73 53.30 27.96
CA LYS A 480 60.87 52.51 27.49
C LYS A 480 62.01 53.39 27.06
N SER A 481 63.28 52.91 27.25
CA SER A 481 64.49 53.56 26.78
C SER A 481 64.96 52.98 25.46
N THR A 482 65.65 53.83 24.64
CA THR A 482 66.30 53.39 23.42
C THR A 482 67.48 52.47 23.74
N ASP A 483 67.65 51.46 22.91
CA ASP A 483 68.79 50.51 22.95
C ASP A 483 70.09 51.13 22.32
N GLU A 484 71.13 50.34 22.22
CA GLU A 484 72.40 50.71 21.62
C GLU A 484 72.27 51.15 20.15
N GLU A 485 71.21 50.69 19.44
CA GLU A 485 70.90 51.07 18.08
C GLU A 485 69.94 52.27 18.00
N GLY A 486 69.60 52.90 19.13
CA GLY A 486 68.67 54.01 19.22
C GLY A 486 67.21 53.62 18.99
N LYS A 487 66.84 52.34 19.09
CA LYS A 487 65.51 51.81 18.78
C LYS A 487 64.69 51.54 20.05
N ILE A 488 63.39 51.71 19.93
CA ILE A 488 62.39 51.22 20.85
C ILE A 488 61.34 50.46 20.04
N THR A 489 60.93 49.30 20.52
CA THR A 489 59.68 48.66 20.14
C THR A 489 58.84 48.58 21.41
N PHE A 490 57.67 49.27 21.44
CA PHE A 490 56.74 49.15 22.55
C PHE A 490 56.09 47.76 22.49
N VAL A 491 55.88 47.11 23.64
CA VAL A 491 55.43 45.71 23.73
C VAL A 491 53.98 45.60 24.14
N ALA A 492 53.37 46.71 24.53
CA ALA A 492 51.93 46.72 24.85
C ALA A 492 51.11 46.24 23.66
N ASP A 493 50.24 45.25 23.90
CA ASP A 493 49.38 44.68 22.86
C ASP A 493 48.17 45.60 22.60
N LEU A 494 48.40 46.68 21.89
CA LEU A 494 47.49 47.80 21.70
C LEU A 494 46.26 47.45 20.89
N PRO A 495 45.06 47.93 21.27
CA PRO A 495 43.85 47.83 20.46
C PRO A 495 43.97 48.71 19.24
N ILE A 496 43.34 48.30 18.12
CA ILE A 496 43.21 49.15 16.94
C ILE A 496 42.06 50.15 17.17
N GLY A 497 41.99 51.16 16.33
CA GLY A 497 40.93 52.18 16.38
C GLY A 497 41.16 53.26 17.43
N ALA A 498 42.11 53.09 18.35
CA ALA A 498 42.52 54.12 19.28
C ALA A 498 43.69 54.96 18.72
N THR A 499 43.79 56.20 19.14
CA THR A 499 44.87 57.11 18.73
C THR A 499 45.93 57.15 19.83
N TYR A 500 47.23 57.03 19.43
CA TYR A 500 48.37 57.01 20.34
C TYR A 500 49.35 58.11 19.98
N TYR A 501 50.12 58.58 20.95
CA TYR A 501 51.26 59.43 20.66
C TYR A 501 52.47 59.03 21.49
N VAL A 502 53.67 59.34 20.95
CA VAL A 502 54.91 59.09 21.63
C VAL A 502 55.57 60.40 22.00
N LYS A 503 56.03 60.50 23.23
CA LYS A 503 56.72 61.70 23.73
C LYS A 503 58.04 61.33 24.39
N GLU A 504 59.13 62.04 24.03
CA GLU A 504 60.39 61.94 24.74
C GLU A 504 60.29 62.64 26.10
N LEU A 505 60.69 61.96 27.14
CA LEU A 505 60.61 62.47 28.50
C LEU A 505 61.97 62.83 29.09
N TYR A 506 63.01 62.09 28.70
CA TYR A 506 64.39 62.28 29.14
C TYR A 506 65.38 61.84 28.06
#